data_0c4174a49ddf51b27cb689011ef7627a
#
_entry.id   0c4174a49ddf51b27cb689011ef7627a
#
_cell.length_a   1.000
_cell.length_b   1.000
_cell.length_c   1.000
_cell.angle_alpha   90.00
_cell.angle_beta   90.00
_cell.angle_gamma   90.00
#
_symmetry.space_group_name_H-M   'P 1'
#
loop_
_entity.id
_entity.type
_entity.pdbx_description
1 polymer ?
#
loop_
_entity_poly.entity_id
_entity_poly.type
_entity_poly.pdbx_seq_one_letter_code
_entity_poly.pdbx_strand_id
1 'polypeptide(L)'
;MTSGVAPTAIATKQRDWQPIVQAFIDVLDDDRVVRRKEELLVYECDGLTSYRQRPAVVVLPKTTEEVAALVKICDRNHIPFVTRGAGTGLSGGALPIEDSVLIVTACMRQILDIDYDNQRVVVQPGVINNWVTEAVSGAGFYYAPDPSSQSVCSIGGNHAENSGGVHCLKYGVTTNHVLGL
;
A
#
# COMPACT_ATOMS: atom_id res chain seq x y z
N MET A 1 23.71 44.79 2.44
CA MET A 1 24.27 43.72 3.28
C MET A 1 23.07 43.00 3.92
N THR A 2 22.59 41.95 3.31
CA THR A 2 21.47 41.12 3.83
C THR A 2 22.09 39.89 4.47
N SER A 3 22.07 39.83 5.80
CA SER A 3 22.50 38.70 6.58
C SER A 3 21.48 37.55 6.38
N GLY A 4 21.84 36.58 5.53
CA GLY A 4 21.09 35.34 5.41
C GLY A 4 21.24 34.54 6.71
N VAL A 5 20.15 34.42 7.44
CA VAL A 5 20.03 33.43 8.54
C VAL A 5 19.95 32.05 7.92
N ALA A 6 21.02 31.28 8.09
CA ALA A 6 21.01 29.88 7.72
C ALA A 6 19.91 29.14 8.54
N PRO A 7 19.09 28.26 7.93
CA PRO A 7 18.12 27.50 8.70
C PRO A 7 18.87 26.60 9.69
N THR A 8 18.57 26.78 10.97
CA THR A 8 19.08 25.92 12.04
C THR A 8 18.59 24.50 11.78
N ALA A 9 19.49 23.60 11.43
CA ALA A 9 19.18 22.20 11.33
C ALA A 9 18.68 21.73 12.70
N ILE A 10 17.37 21.42 12.80
CA ILE A 10 16.80 20.76 13.96
C ILE A 10 17.45 19.38 13.98
N ALA A 11 18.32 19.13 14.94
CA ALA A 11 18.88 17.80 15.17
C ALA A 11 17.72 16.85 15.47
N THR A 12 17.29 16.08 14.49
CA THR A 12 16.31 15.02 14.66
C THR A 12 16.94 13.99 15.58
N LYS A 13 16.40 13.88 16.80
CA LYS A 13 16.81 12.85 17.77
C LYS A 13 16.57 11.51 17.09
N GLN A 14 17.63 10.77 16.84
CA GLN A 14 17.55 9.46 16.19
C GLN A 14 16.63 8.56 17.02
N ARG A 15 15.55 8.06 16.40
CA ARG A 15 14.55 7.19 17.05
C ARG A 15 15.18 5.85 17.41
N ASP A 16 14.91 5.37 18.61
CA ASP A 16 15.18 3.98 18.95
C ASP A 16 14.08 3.09 18.35
N TRP A 17 14.45 2.34 17.33
CA TRP A 17 13.55 1.45 16.62
C TRP A 17 13.40 0.08 17.28
N GLN A 18 14.25 -0.33 18.21
CA GLN A 18 14.20 -1.67 18.78
C GLN A 18 12.87 -2.00 19.47
N PRO A 19 12.34 -1.18 20.40
CA PRO A 19 11.06 -1.49 21.05
C PRO A 19 9.88 -1.44 20.08
N ILE A 20 9.95 -0.61 19.04
CA ILE A 20 8.90 -0.47 18.03
C ILE A 20 8.87 -1.71 17.13
N VAL A 21 10.03 -2.15 16.66
CA VAL A 21 10.17 -3.38 15.88
C VAL A 21 9.66 -4.58 16.66
N GLN A 22 9.97 -4.68 17.95
CA GLN A 22 9.45 -5.76 18.79
C GLN A 22 7.91 -5.72 18.87
N ALA A 23 7.32 -4.53 19.04
CA ALA A 23 5.87 -4.40 19.05
C ALA A 23 5.22 -4.79 17.70
N PHE A 24 5.89 -4.59 16.57
CA PHE A 24 5.41 -5.10 15.29
C PHE A 24 5.54 -6.62 15.17
N ILE A 25 6.65 -7.19 15.66
CA ILE A 25 6.86 -8.65 15.69
C ILE A 25 5.79 -9.33 16.56
N ASP A 26 5.42 -8.74 17.69
CA ASP A 26 4.38 -9.26 18.59
C ASP A 26 2.99 -9.30 17.93
N VAL A 27 2.76 -8.47 16.88
CA VAL A 27 1.52 -8.46 16.08
C VAL A 27 1.60 -9.38 14.88
N LEU A 28 2.77 -9.43 14.19
CA LEU A 28 2.86 -9.99 12.83
C LEU A 28 3.68 -11.27 12.72
N ASP A 29 4.52 -11.63 13.64
CA ASP A 29 5.67 -12.54 13.52
C ASP A 29 6.89 -11.88 12.84
N ASP A 30 8.07 -12.43 13.11
CA ASP A 30 9.37 -11.84 12.71
C ASP A 30 9.58 -11.80 11.18
N ASP A 31 9.10 -12.81 10.46
CA ASP A 31 9.24 -12.94 9.00
C ASP A 31 8.43 -11.89 8.21
N ARG A 32 7.49 -11.24 8.85
CA ARG A 32 6.64 -10.18 8.27
C ARG A 32 7.05 -8.76 8.68
N VAL A 33 8.19 -8.61 9.36
CA VAL A 33 8.77 -7.32 9.75
C VAL A 33 10.15 -7.17 9.11
N VAL A 34 10.20 -6.48 7.96
CA VAL A 34 11.43 -6.28 7.18
C VAL A 34 12.19 -5.08 7.74
N ARG A 35 13.45 -5.30 8.16
CA ARG A 35 14.31 -4.31 8.80
C ARG A 35 15.77 -4.34 8.36
N ARG A 36 16.16 -5.38 7.61
CA ARG A 36 17.53 -5.46 7.07
C ARG A 36 17.72 -4.48 5.94
N LYS A 37 18.82 -3.75 5.95
CA LYS A 37 19.10 -2.66 5.00
C LYS A 37 19.00 -3.08 3.54
N GLU A 38 19.46 -4.29 3.24
CA GLU A 38 19.44 -4.87 1.90
C GLU A 38 18.02 -5.16 1.41
N GLU A 39 17.15 -5.62 2.31
CA GLU A 39 15.76 -5.91 1.99
C GLU A 39 14.92 -4.64 1.83
N LEU A 40 15.22 -3.60 2.61
CA LEU A 40 14.52 -2.32 2.52
C LEU A 40 14.74 -1.61 1.18
N LEU A 41 15.82 -1.92 0.43
CA LEU A 41 16.09 -1.37 -0.90
C LEU A 41 14.99 -1.69 -1.91
N VAL A 42 14.29 -2.81 -1.75
CA VAL A 42 13.17 -3.22 -2.63
C VAL A 42 11.99 -2.26 -2.51
N TYR A 43 11.92 -1.52 -1.42
CA TYR A 43 10.79 -0.65 -1.08
C TYR A 43 11.12 0.84 -1.17
N GLU A 44 12.31 1.21 -1.63
CA GLU A 44 12.75 2.62 -1.63
C GLU A 44 12.12 3.49 -2.72
N CYS A 45 11.45 2.89 -3.71
CA CYS A 45 10.74 3.60 -4.77
C CYS A 45 9.42 2.88 -5.12
N ASP A 46 8.56 3.56 -5.84
CA ASP A 46 7.39 3.01 -6.52
C ASP A 46 7.67 2.87 -8.04
N GLY A 47 6.63 2.87 -8.89
CA GLY A 47 6.77 2.86 -10.35
C GLY A 47 7.47 4.12 -10.90
N LEU A 48 7.48 5.22 -10.15
CA LEU A 48 8.25 6.43 -10.47
C LEU A 48 9.65 6.34 -9.88
N THR A 49 10.55 5.70 -10.57
CA THR A 49 11.91 5.37 -10.09
C THR A 49 12.85 6.58 -9.91
N SER A 50 12.40 7.78 -10.30
CA SER A 50 13.18 9.02 -10.17
C SER A 50 13.33 9.49 -8.72
N TYR A 51 12.45 9.07 -7.84
CA TYR A 51 12.47 9.39 -6.41
C TYR A 51 12.73 8.13 -5.60
N ARG A 52 13.61 8.26 -4.61
CA ARG A 52 13.97 7.14 -3.74
C ARG A 52 14.06 7.62 -2.31
N GLN A 53 13.37 6.92 -1.44
CA GLN A 53 13.45 7.11 0.00
C GLN A 53 13.28 5.77 0.69
N ARG A 54 14.22 5.41 1.55
CA ARG A 54 14.16 4.15 2.27
C ARG A 54 13.29 4.29 3.51
N PRO A 55 12.33 3.38 3.74
CA PRO A 55 11.61 3.34 5.00
C PRO A 55 12.53 2.87 6.13
N ALA A 56 12.19 3.16 7.38
CA ALA A 56 12.89 2.61 8.53
C ALA A 56 12.54 1.13 8.76
N VAL A 57 11.28 0.77 8.56
CA VAL A 57 10.73 -0.59 8.71
C VAL A 57 9.62 -0.80 7.68
N VAL A 58 9.52 -2.03 7.15
CA VAL A 58 8.38 -2.48 6.35
C VAL A 58 7.63 -3.57 7.09
N VAL A 59 6.30 -3.49 7.11
CA VAL A 59 5.41 -4.46 7.76
C VAL A 59 4.40 -5.02 6.76
N LEU A 60 4.15 -6.33 6.83
CA LEU A 60 3.39 -7.12 5.85
C LEU A 60 2.14 -7.76 6.50
N PRO A 61 1.09 -6.98 6.81
CA PRO A 61 -0.13 -7.51 7.41
C PRO A 61 -0.88 -8.44 6.44
N LYS A 62 -1.66 -9.38 7.01
CA LYS A 62 -2.56 -10.29 6.29
C LYS A 62 -4.03 -10.01 6.58
N THR A 63 -4.33 -9.27 7.65
CA THR A 63 -5.71 -8.98 8.07
C THR A 63 -5.91 -7.50 8.39
N THR A 64 -7.16 -7.07 8.42
CA THR A 64 -7.56 -5.71 8.80
C THR A 64 -7.22 -5.43 10.27
N GLU A 65 -7.35 -6.43 11.14
CA GLU A 65 -7.03 -6.32 12.56
C GLU A 65 -5.54 -6.06 12.78
N GLU A 66 -4.68 -6.76 12.02
CA GLU A 66 -3.24 -6.51 12.02
C GLU A 66 -2.93 -5.08 11.57
N VAL A 67 -3.52 -4.61 10.46
CA VAL A 67 -3.36 -3.21 10.00
C VAL A 67 -3.76 -2.24 11.09
N ALA A 68 -4.92 -2.44 11.73
CA ALA A 68 -5.40 -1.57 12.80
C ALA A 68 -4.45 -1.56 14.01
N ALA A 69 -3.86 -2.70 14.36
CA ALA A 69 -2.87 -2.80 15.44
C ALA A 69 -1.58 -2.04 15.08
N LEU A 70 -1.08 -2.20 13.85
CA LEU A 70 0.11 -1.50 13.36
C LEU A 70 -0.07 0.02 13.35
N VAL A 71 -1.21 0.50 12.86
CA VAL A 71 -1.55 1.93 12.86
C VAL A 71 -1.59 2.49 14.28
N LYS A 72 -2.18 1.75 15.25
CA LYS A 72 -2.18 2.16 16.66
C LYS A 72 -0.78 2.22 17.26
N ILE A 73 0.13 1.32 16.87
CA ILE A 73 1.54 1.38 17.31
C ILE A 73 2.20 2.63 16.73
N CYS A 74 2.01 2.92 15.45
CA CYS A 74 2.54 4.11 14.80
C CYS A 74 2.03 5.40 15.47
N ASP A 75 0.73 5.49 15.70
CA ASP A 75 0.09 6.65 16.33
C ASP A 75 0.62 6.92 17.75
N ARG A 76 0.65 5.90 18.62
CA ARG A 76 1.15 6.00 20.00
C ARG A 76 2.61 6.45 20.08
N ASN A 77 3.42 6.12 19.07
CA ASN A 77 4.83 6.46 19.01
C ASN A 77 5.14 7.68 18.11
N HIS A 78 4.10 8.34 17.59
CA HIS A 78 4.21 9.47 16.66
C HIS A 78 5.12 9.14 15.46
N ILE A 79 4.90 7.97 14.86
CA ILE A 79 5.65 7.49 13.71
C ILE A 79 4.81 7.72 12.46
N PRO A 80 5.34 8.44 11.46
CA PRO A 80 4.68 8.54 10.17
C PRO A 80 4.67 7.17 9.48
N PHE A 81 3.58 6.88 8.78
CA PHE A 81 3.51 5.67 7.96
C PHE A 81 2.97 5.98 6.57
N VAL A 82 3.36 5.16 5.62
CA VAL A 82 2.85 5.17 4.25
C VAL A 82 2.29 3.79 3.95
N THR A 83 1.18 3.74 3.24
CA THR A 83 0.61 2.47 2.77
C THR A 83 1.08 2.16 1.35
N ARG A 84 1.29 0.88 1.06
CA ARG A 84 1.71 0.41 -0.26
C ARG A 84 0.95 -0.86 -0.65
N GLY A 85 0.40 -0.87 -1.86
CA GLY A 85 -0.07 -2.08 -2.52
C GLY A 85 1.09 -2.75 -3.29
N ALA A 86 0.96 -2.88 -4.59
CA ALA A 86 2.01 -3.43 -5.46
C ALA A 86 3.14 -2.43 -5.79
N GLY A 87 2.95 -1.14 -5.52
CA GLY A 87 3.94 -0.10 -5.81
C GLY A 87 4.10 0.23 -7.29
N THR A 88 3.08 0.01 -8.10
CA THR A 88 3.07 0.28 -9.55
C THR A 88 2.69 1.72 -9.91
N GLY A 89 2.25 2.51 -8.93
CA GLY A 89 1.86 3.92 -9.11
C GLY A 89 3.02 4.80 -9.58
N LEU A 90 2.67 5.90 -10.27
CA LEU A 90 3.62 6.86 -10.84
C LEU A 90 3.54 8.23 -10.16
N SER A 91 2.76 8.35 -9.09
CA SER A 91 2.46 9.62 -8.41
C SER A 91 3.26 9.82 -7.11
N GLY A 92 4.06 8.84 -6.71
CA GLY A 92 4.78 8.88 -5.42
C GLY A 92 3.93 8.52 -4.21
N GLY A 93 2.67 8.07 -4.39
CA GLY A 93 1.75 7.74 -3.29
C GLY A 93 2.21 6.57 -2.41
N ALA A 94 3.01 5.66 -2.96
CA ALA A 94 3.61 4.54 -2.24
C ALA A 94 5.08 4.77 -1.86
N LEU A 95 5.62 5.98 -2.11
CA LEU A 95 6.99 6.34 -1.76
C LEU A 95 7.10 6.57 -0.25
N PRO A 96 7.99 5.87 0.46
CA PRO A 96 8.21 6.13 1.88
C PRO A 96 8.72 7.54 2.15
N ILE A 97 8.55 8.00 3.37
CA ILE A 97 9.23 9.19 3.89
C ILE A 97 10.30 8.77 4.90
N GLU A 98 11.24 9.66 5.18
CA GLU A 98 12.31 9.40 6.15
C GLU A 98 11.74 9.07 7.53
N ASP A 99 12.37 8.11 8.24
CA ASP A 99 11.97 7.67 9.59
C ASP A 99 10.51 7.18 9.67
N SER A 100 10.01 6.57 8.58
CA SER A 100 8.63 6.07 8.47
C SER A 100 8.54 4.55 8.47
N VAL A 101 7.34 4.06 8.75
CA VAL A 101 6.91 2.68 8.52
C VAL A 101 6.21 2.58 7.18
N LEU A 102 6.53 1.55 6.39
CA LEU A 102 5.80 1.21 5.18
C LEU A 102 4.89 0.01 5.47
N ILE A 103 3.57 0.21 5.42
CA ILE A 103 2.57 -0.86 5.58
C ILE A 103 2.23 -1.40 4.20
N VAL A 104 2.66 -2.62 3.90
CA VAL A 104 2.51 -3.23 2.58
C VAL A 104 1.39 -4.26 2.60
N THR A 105 0.31 -3.99 1.89
CA THR A 105 -0.90 -4.84 1.86
C THR A 105 -0.79 -6.04 0.90
N ALA A 106 0.37 -6.29 0.31
CA ALA A 106 0.57 -7.34 -0.68
C ALA A 106 0.29 -8.77 -0.17
N CYS A 107 0.24 -8.99 1.15
CA CYS A 107 -0.16 -10.27 1.74
C CYS A 107 -1.69 -10.42 1.95
N MET A 108 -2.46 -9.35 1.80
CA MET A 108 -3.91 -9.33 1.91
C MET A 108 -4.54 -9.62 0.53
N ARG A 109 -4.57 -10.88 0.10
CA ARG A 109 -4.86 -11.29 -1.29
C ARG A 109 -6.08 -12.19 -1.46
N GLN A 110 -6.99 -12.19 -0.50
CA GLN A 110 -8.16 -13.07 -0.57
C GLN A 110 -9.32 -12.39 -1.29
N ILE A 111 -9.99 -13.14 -2.17
CA ILE A 111 -11.34 -12.84 -2.63
C ILE A 111 -12.26 -13.44 -1.57
N LEU A 112 -12.98 -12.60 -0.84
CA LEU A 112 -13.73 -12.98 0.35
C LEU A 112 -15.14 -13.47 0.02
N ASP A 113 -15.77 -12.87 -1.01
CA ASP A 113 -17.12 -13.18 -1.42
C ASP A 113 -17.34 -12.83 -2.89
N ILE A 114 -18.15 -13.61 -3.59
CA ILE A 114 -18.61 -13.34 -4.97
C ILE A 114 -20.13 -13.49 -4.98
N ASP A 115 -20.82 -12.37 -5.14
CA ASP A 115 -22.28 -12.30 -5.21
C ASP A 115 -22.69 -11.99 -6.66
N TYR A 116 -23.01 -13.04 -7.40
CA TYR A 116 -23.40 -12.93 -8.81
C TYR A 116 -24.75 -12.24 -9.00
N ASP A 117 -25.69 -12.41 -8.07
CA ASP A 117 -27.03 -11.84 -8.16
C ASP A 117 -26.98 -10.31 -8.06
N ASN A 118 -26.11 -9.79 -7.19
CA ASN A 118 -25.91 -8.35 -7.03
C ASN A 118 -24.67 -7.82 -7.80
N GLN A 119 -24.01 -8.67 -8.58
CA GLN A 119 -22.86 -8.31 -9.42
C GLN A 119 -21.74 -7.61 -8.64
N ARG A 120 -21.41 -8.14 -7.46
CA ARG A 120 -20.37 -7.58 -6.59
C ARG A 120 -19.38 -8.65 -6.15
N VAL A 121 -18.19 -8.22 -5.84
CA VAL A 121 -17.12 -9.03 -5.25
C VAL A 121 -16.54 -8.31 -4.04
N VAL A 122 -16.28 -9.05 -2.97
CA VAL A 122 -15.58 -8.53 -1.78
C VAL A 122 -14.16 -9.06 -1.79
N VAL A 123 -13.20 -8.16 -1.79
CA VAL A 123 -11.78 -8.51 -1.92
C VAL A 123 -10.93 -7.79 -0.89
N GLN A 124 -9.83 -8.40 -0.50
CA GLN A 124 -8.79 -7.74 0.26
C GLN A 124 -7.98 -6.79 -0.65
N PRO A 125 -7.36 -5.72 -0.08
CA PRO A 125 -6.72 -4.65 -0.86
C PRO A 125 -5.51 -5.10 -1.70
N GLY A 126 -4.85 -6.20 -1.35
CA GLY A 126 -3.71 -6.75 -2.08
C GLY A 126 -4.08 -7.69 -3.24
N VAL A 127 -5.36 -7.92 -3.50
CA VAL A 127 -5.82 -8.71 -4.67
C VAL A 127 -5.38 -8.01 -5.95
N ILE A 128 -4.80 -8.76 -6.88
CA ILE A 128 -4.38 -8.24 -8.18
C ILE A 128 -5.61 -7.97 -9.06
N ASN A 129 -5.60 -6.88 -9.80
CA ASN A 129 -6.73 -6.42 -10.61
C ASN A 129 -7.29 -7.55 -11.51
N ASN A 130 -6.45 -8.22 -12.29
CA ASN A 130 -6.86 -9.30 -13.20
C ASN A 130 -7.49 -10.50 -12.48
N TRP A 131 -7.10 -10.79 -11.24
CA TRP A 131 -7.64 -11.93 -10.50
C TRP A 131 -9.15 -11.80 -10.25
N VAL A 132 -9.66 -10.57 -10.16
CA VAL A 132 -11.11 -10.35 -10.04
C VAL A 132 -11.83 -10.84 -11.30
N THR A 133 -11.35 -10.43 -12.48
CA THR A 133 -11.91 -10.91 -13.76
C THR A 133 -11.76 -12.43 -13.92
N GLU A 134 -10.58 -12.98 -13.61
CA GLU A 134 -10.33 -14.42 -13.66
C GLU A 134 -11.34 -15.21 -12.80
N ALA A 135 -11.61 -14.70 -11.59
CA ALA A 135 -12.53 -15.37 -10.65
C ALA A 135 -14.00 -15.37 -11.10
N VAL A 136 -14.42 -14.37 -11.90
CA VAL A 136 -15.84 -14.23 -12.29
C VAL A 136 -16.11 -14.53 -13.77
N SER A 137 -15.07 -14.72 -14.59
CA SER A 137 -15.18 -14.91 -16.04
C SER A 137 -15.98 -16.15 -16.43
N GLY A 138 -15.90 -17.24 -15.65
CA GLY A 138 -16.67 -18.46 -15.87
C GLY A 138 -18.18 -18.25 -15.81
N ALA A 139 -18.66 -17.20 -15.15
CA ALA A 139 -20.07 -16.81 -15.10
C ALA A 139 -20.42 -15.68 -16.09
N GLY A 140 -19.50 -15.30 -16.98
CA GLY A 140 -19.72 -14.28 -18.01
C GLY A 140 -19.53 -12.84 -17.51
N PHE A 141 -18.93 -12.63 -16.33
CA PHE A 141 -18.63 -11.32 -15.78
C PHE A 141 -17.16 -10.93 -15.94
N TYR A 142 -16.86 -9.65 -15.80
CA TYR A 142 -15.49 -9.11 -15.74
C TYR A 142 -15.46 -7.83 -14.92
N TYR A 143 -14.29 -7.51 -14.37
CA TYR A 143 -14.02 -6.26 -13.68
C TYR A 143 -13.53 -5.23 -14.71
N ALA A 144 -14.30 -4.17 -14.92
CA ALA A 144 -14.11 -3.25 -16.03
C ALA A 144 -12.88 -2.33 -15.94
N PRO A 145 -12.45 -1.80 -14.78
CA PRO A 145 -11.23 -0.98 -14.72
C PRO A 145 -9.98 -1.78 -15.09
N ASP A 146 -9.27 -1.32 -16.12
CA ASP A 146 -8.18 -2.02 -16.78
C ASP A 146 -6.90 -1.18 -16.91
N PRO A 147 -6.30 -0.72 -15.79
CA PRO A 147 -5.04 0.01 -15.86
C PRO A 147 -3.96 -0.81 -16.57
N SER A 148 -3.00 -0.14 -17.21
CA SER A 148 -1.91 -0.82 -17.94
C SER A 148 -1.12 -1.80 -17.07
N SER A 149 -1.13 -1.60 -15.76
CA SER A 149 -0.53 -2.46 -14.75
C SER A 149 -1.46 -3.54 -14.19
N GLN A 150 -2.63 -3.80 -14.79
CA GLN A 150 -3.67 -4.68 -14.26
C GLN A 150 -3.22 -6.10 -13.89
N SER A 151 -2.15 -6.60 -14.52
CA SER A 151 -1.55 -7.90 -14.21
C SER A 151 -0.75 -7.95 -12.91
N VAL A 152 -0.43 -6.79 -12.33
CA VAL A 152 0.44 -6.67 -11.14
C VAL A 152 -0.06 -5.66 -10.10
N CYS A 153 -0.88 -4.67 -10.48
CA CYS A 153 -1.42 -3.70 -9.53
C CYS A 153 -2.46 -4.31 -8.60
N SER A 154 -2.59 -3.76 -7.41
CA SER A 154 -3.54 -4.22 -6.39
C SER A 154 -4.81 -3.38 -6.36
N ILE A 155 -5.95 -3.98 -6.01
CA ILE A 155 -7.24 -3.30 -5.94
C ILE A 155 -7.21 -2.12 -4.95
N GLY A 156 -6.57 -2.28 -3.79
CA GLY A 156 -6.44 -1.19 -2.82
C GLY A 156 -5.62 -0.02 -3.36
N GLY A 157 -4.53 -0.29 -4.10
CA GLY A 157 -3.75 0.73 -4.79
C GLY A 157 -4.56 1.42 -5.90
N ASN A 158 -5.29 0.64 -6.69
CA ASN A 158 -6.16 1.18 -7.74
C ASN A 158 -7.25 2.10 -7.15
N HIS A 159 -7.82 1.74 -6.00
CA HIS A 159 -8.79 2.59 -5.32
C HIS A 159 -8.15 3.88 -4.80
N ALA A 160 -7.00 3.79 -4.14
CA ALA A 160 -6.30 4.94 -3.55
C ALA A 160 -5.87 5.98 -4.60
N GLU A 161 -5.41 5.52 -5.77
CA GLU A 161 -4.96 6.37 -6.88
C GLU A 161 -6.08 6.66 -7.91
N ASN A 162 -7.26 6.06 -7.73
CA ASN A 162 -8.36 6.11 -8.68
C ASN A 162 -7.96 5.70 -10.09
N SER A 163 -7.35 4.55 -10.21
CA SER A 163 -6.80 4.03 -11.48
C SER A 163 -7.87 3.85 -12.54
N GLY A 164 -7.52 4.17 -13.78
CA GLY A 164 -8.31 3.91 -14.98
C GLY A 164 -7.47 3.25 -16.07
N GLY A 165 -8.08 2.92 -17.18
CA GLY A 165 -7.46 2.27 -18.34
C GLY A 165 -8.07 2.72 -19.66
N VAL A 166 -7.86 1.95 -20.72
CA VAL A 166 -8.34 2.30 -22.07
C VAL A 166 -9.87 2.33 -22.16
N HIS A 167 -10.56 1.60 -21.31
CA HIS A 167 -12.02 1.52 -21.31
C HIS A 167 -12.70 2.52 -20.36
N CYS A 168 -11.96 3.38 -19.67
CA CYS A 168 -12.51 4.28 -18.65
C CYS A 168 -13.49 5.32 -19.21
N LEU A 169 -13.38 5.69 -20.50
CA LEU A 169 -14.35 6.58 -21.13
C LEU A 169 -15.77 6.00 -21.13
N LYS A 170 -15.90 4.69 -21.26
CA LYS A 170 -17.20 4.00 -21.27
C LYS A 170 -17.63 3.55 -19.88
N TYR A 171 -16.72 2.99 -19.11
CA TYR A 171 -17.07 2.30 -17.87
C TYR A 171 -16.69 3.07 -16.60
N GLY A 172 -15.97 4.18 -16.72
CA GLY A 172 -15.45 4.93 -15.59
C GLY A 172 -14.12 4.39 -15.07
N VAL A 173 -13.69 4.96 -13.98
CA VAL A 173 -12.45 4.64 -13.27
C VAL A 173 -12.76 3.82 -11.99
N THR A 174 -11.76 3.39 -11.26
CA THR A 174 -11.91 2.49 -10.11
C THR A 174 -12.98 2.94 -9.11
N THR A 175 -13.04 4.23 -8.75
CA THR A 175 -14.01 4.73 -7.76
C THR A 175 -15.47 4.59 -8.21
N ASN A 176 -15.74 4.52 -9.51
CA ASN A 176 -17.09 4.26 -10.03
C ASN A 176 -17.56 2.82 -9.80
N HIS A 177 -16.65 1.92 -9.47
CA HIS A 177 -16.90 0.50 -9.27
C HIS A 177 -16.80 0.06 -7.80
N VAL A 178 -16.48 0.96 -6.88
CA VAL A 178 -16.40 0.65 -5.45
C VAL A 178 -17.74 0.93 -4.79
N LEU A 179 -18.36 -0.11 -4.23
CA LEU A 179 -19.66 -0.03 -3.58
C LEU A 179 -19.55 0.16 -2.06
N GLY A 180 -18.39 -0.13 -1.47
CA GLY A 180 -18.11 -0.01 -0.03
C GLY A 180 -16.68 -0.37 0.31
N LEU A 181 -16.26 0.05 1.51
CA LEU A 181 -14.94 -0.19 2.10
C LEU A 181 -15.10 -0.70 3.52
#